data_569a0757cd17d2b6a1b900fc46996000
#
_entry.id   569a0757cd17d2b6a1b900fc46996000
#
_cell.length_a   1.000
_cell.length_b   1.000
_cell.length_c   1.000
_cell.angle_alpha   90.00
_cell.angle_beta   90.00
_cell.angle_gamma   90.00
#
_symmetry.space_group_name_H-M   'P 1'
#
loop_
_entity.id
_entity.type
_entity.pdbx_description
1 polymer ?
#
loop_
_entity_poly.entity_id
_entity_poly.type
_entity_poly.pdbx_seq_one_letter_code
_entity_poly.pdbx_strand_id
1 'polypeptide(L)'
;LCNLFCTLRKKEMKKFIKYLIQLYTKIQNKLPSHPISHLPLSKVDIQPIIMIPGSSATENRFNKMVQKLNHGQHPHHSLIRIKVWNDSRMTYRGHLKLKDRNPIFVVGFQNNRDGYKNIKKQAAMFNAAMTVLREKYSFTSFKGLGHSNGGLVYTVFLQQYLANHSGLEMEKLLTIGSPYNLNKKEVSDRVPMLEDFVTNQDKLPQQLQHLSILGIFFRDGDGIVHRSSVEAGSLIYKGKIASHREVVITGKAAHHSSLPQNEQVVDLIREFLLG
;
A
#
# COMPACT_ATOMS: atom_id res chain seq x y z
N LEU A 1 25.98 19.29 42.42
CA LEU A 1 26.20 17.91 41.96
C LEU A 1 25.36 17.57 40.69
N CYS A 2 24.09 17.99 40.60
CA CYS A 2 23.20 17.69 39.43
C CYS A 2 23.71 18.30 38.11
N ASN A 3 24.27 19.53 38.13
CA ASN A 3 24.80 20.22 36.94
C ASN A 3 26.07 19.57 36.39
N LEU A 4 26.89 18.95 37.24
CA LEU A 4 28.13 18.29 36.82
C LEU A 4 27.87 16.98 36.10
N PHE A 5 26.87 16.21 36.51
CA PHE A 5 26.43 14.95 35.84
C PHE A 5 25.79 15.19 34.46
N CYS A 6 25.05 16.28 34.32
CA CYS A 6 24.41 16.63 33.04
C CYS A 6 25.47 17.07 32.00
N THR A 7 26.52 17.77 32.43
CA THR A 7 27.61 18.24 31.56
C THR A 7 28.54 17.10 31.12
N LEU A 8 28.79 16.12 31.99
CA LEU A 8 29.56 14.91 31.66
C LEU A 8 28.82 14.02 30.64
N ARG A 9 27.50 13.81 30.79
CA ARG A 9 26.69 13.09 29.80
C ARG A 9 26.68 13.77 28.44
N LYS A 10 26.58 15.09 28.37
CA LYS A 10 26.64 15.84 27.09
C LYS A 10 28.00 15.72 26.39
N LYS A 11 29.09 15.68 27.15
CA LYS A 11 30.44 15.54 26.62
C LYS A 11 30.72 14.15 26.06
N GLU A 12 30.25 13.11 26.74
CA GLU A 12 30.35 11.73 26.27
C GLU A 12 29.47 11.50 25.05
N MET A 13 28.27 12.05 25.03
CA MET A 13 27.35 11.94 23.87
C MET A 13 27.92 12.62 22.62
N LYS A 14 28.60 13.79 22.78
CA LYS A 14 29.31 14.45 21.67
C LYS A 14 30.47 13.62 21.14
N LYS A 15 31.23 12.95 22.01
CA LYS A 15 32.32 12.03 21.61
C LYS A 15 31.78 10.83 20.87
N PHE A 16 30.66 10.25 21.33
CA PHE A 16 29.98 9.12 20.67
C PHE A 16 29.44 9.47 19.29
N ILE A 17 28.81 10.63 19.15
CA ILE A 17 28.34 11.15 17.83
C ILE A 17 29.52 11.37 16.88
N LYS A 18 30.61 11.95 17.36
CA LYS A 18 31.83 12.16 16.55
C LYS A 18 32.44 10.82 16.09
N TYR A 19 32.45 9.82 16.96
CA TYR A 19 32.90 8.47 16.63
C TYR A 19 32.01 7.81 15.56
N LEU A 20 30.67 7.93 15.68
CA LEU A 20 29.72 7.40 14.68
C LEU A 20 29.89 8.09 13.32
N ILE A 21 30.11 9.39 13.28
CA ILE A 21 30.37 10.13 12.03
C ILE A 21 31.70 9.65 11.40
N GLN A 22 32.75 9.46 12.17
CA GLN A 22 34.03 8.94 11.67
C GLN A 22 33.91 7.49 11.16
N LEU A 23 33.11 6.65 11.84
CA LEU A 23 32.83 5.29 11.41
C LEU A 23 32.05 5.26 10.10
N TYR A 24 31.04 6.11 9.98
CA TYR A 24 30.24 6.29 8.77
C TYR A 24 31.11 6.73 7.58
N THR A 25 32.00 7.72 7.79
CA THR A 25 32.92 8.20 6.75
C THR A 25 33.93 7.12 6.34
N LYS A 26 34.43 6.32 7.29
CA LYS A 26 35.32 5.17 7.00
C LYS A 26 34.63 4.07 6.21
N ILE A 27 33.34 3.82 6.45
CA ILE A 27 32.55 2.82 5.71
C ILE A 27 32.27 3.32 4.28
N GLN A 28 31.95 4.59 4.11
CA GLN A 28 31.74 5.19 2.79
C GLN A 28 33.03 5.16 1.92
N ASN A 29 34.20 5.37 2.53
CA ASN A 29 35.48 5.36 1.81
C ASN A 29 36.02 3.93 1.52
N LYS A 30 35.40 2.87 2.05
CA LYS A 30 35.77 1.46 1.78
C LYS A 30 34.85 0.75 0.79
N LEU A 31 33.77 1.38 0.36
CA LEU A 31 32.96 0.84 -0.72
C LEU A 31 33.71 1.10 -2.05
N PRO A 32 34.04 0.06 -2.83
CA PRO A 32 34.65 0.24 -4.11
C PRO A 32 33.72 1.09 -4.98
N SER A 33 34.20 2.24 -5.42
CA SER A 33 33.56 3.05 -6.44
C SER A 33 33.65 2.30 -7.78
N HIS A 34 32.79 1.30 -7.97
CA HIS A 34 32.49 0.89 -9.34
C HIS A 34 31.63 2.00 -9.94
N PRO A 35 32.09 2.67 -11.00
CA PRO A 35 31.19 3.50 -11.78
C PRO A 35 30.17 2.55 -12.40
N ILE A 36 29.00 2.47 -11.80
CA ILE A 36 27.82 1.99 -12.52
C ILE A 36 27.67 3.01 -13.62
N SER A 37 28.03 2.62 -14.83
CA SER A 37 27.77 3.42 -16.02
C SER A 37 26.27 3.71 -16.03
N HIS A 38 25.90 4.92 -15.60
CA HIS A 38 24.59 5.49 -15.80
C HIS A 38 24.46 5.73 -17.32
N LEU A 39 24.15 4.66 -18.05
CA LEU A 39 23.44 4.86 -19.31
C LEU A 39 22.17 5.64 -18.92
N PRO A 40 21.89 6.80 -19.53
CA PRO A 40 20.62 7.45 -19.35
C PRO A 40 19.57 6.49 -19.91
N LEU A 41 18.97 5.67 -19.07
CA LEU A 41 17.67 5.08 -19.36
C LEU A 41 16.80 6.29 -19.65
N SER A 42 16.39 6.47 -20.89
CA SER A 42 15.33 7.41 -21.24
C SER A 42 14.23 7.15 -20.19
N LYS A 43 13.96 8.15 -19.33
CA LYS A 43 13.01 8.03 -18.24
C LYS A 43 11.69 7.58 -18.83
N VAL A 44 11.41 6.28 -18.81
CA VAL A 44 10.07 5.81 -19.10
C VAL A 44 9.24 6.32 -17.95
N ASP A 45 8.31 7.22 -18.25
CA ASP A 45 7.37 7.72 -17.27
C ASP A 45 6.47 6.55 -16.86
N ILE A 46 6.68 6.06 -15.65
CA ILE A 46 5.92 4.92 -15.12
C ILE A 46 4.82 5.41 -14.19
N GLN A 47 3.67 4.77 -14.27
CA GLN A 47 2.57 4.89 -13.33
C GLN A 47 2.32 3.52 -12.69
N PRO A 48 2.99 3.19 -11.57
CA PRO A 48 2.90 1.87 -11.00
C PRO A 48 1.53 1.59 -10.40
N ILE A 49 1.12 0.31 -10.46
CA ILE A 49 0.03 -0.21 -9.65
C ILE A 49 0.65 -0.77 -8.38
N ILE A 50 0.35 -0.15 -7.23
CA ILE A 50 0.87 -0.59 -5.94
C ILE A 50 -0.20 -1.41 -5.23
N MET A 51 0.12 -2.64 -4.83
CA MET A 51 -0.82 -3.57 -4.24
C MET A 51 -0.45 -3.87 -2.79
N ILE A 52 -1.42 -3.77 -1.88
CA ILE A 52 -1.25 -4.07 -0.46
C ILE A 52 -2.12 -5.27 -0.09
N PRO A 53 -1.52 -6.39 0.38
CA PRO A 53 -2.25 -7.57 0.82
C PRO A 53 -2.96 -7.35 2.16
N GLY A 54 -3.85 -8.28 2.51
CA GLY A 54 -4.53 -8.30 3.79
C GLY A 54 -3.71 -8.89 4.94
N SER A 55 -4.36 -9.11 6.08
CA SER A 55 -3.76 -9.73 7.25
C SER A 55 -3.24 -11.14 6.94
N SER A 56 -2.19 -11.53 7.64
CA SER A 56 -1.51 -12.82 7.50
C SER A 56 -0.99 -13.15 6.09
N ALA A 57 -1.13 -12.23 5.14
CA ALA A 57 -0.64 -12.39 3.77
C ALA A 57 0.73 -11.71 3.59
N THR A 58 1.45 -12.13 2.56
CA THR A 58 2.79 -11.63 2.24
C THR A 58 2.80 -10.92 0.89
N GLU A 59 3.94 -10.40 0.50
CA GLU A 59 4.21 -9.83 -0.83
C GLU A 59 3.97 -10.81 -1.99
N ASN A 60 3.70 -12.08 -1.71
CA ASN A 60 3.37 -13.09 -2.71
C ASN A 60 1.87 -13.25 -2.97
N ARG A 61 1.02 -12.56 -2.20
CA ARG A 61 -0.45 -12.73 -2.21
C ARG A 61 -1.08 -12.65 -3.60
N PHE A 62 -0.56 -11.78 -4.44
CA PHE A 62 -1.17 -11.50 -5.73
C PHE A 62 -0.52 -12.22 -6.93
N ASN A 63 0.38 -13.20 -6.69
CA ASN A 63 1.09 -13.88 -7.77
C ASN A 63 0.14 -14.48 -8.83
N LYS A 64 -0.91 -15.22 -8.40
CA LYS A 64 -1.89 -15.82 -9.31
C LYS A 64 -2.70 -14.76 -10.06
N MET A 65 -3.09 -13.69 -9.39
CA MET A 65 -3.82 -12.58 -10.02
C MET A 65 -2.95 -11.89 -11.08
N VAL A 66 -1.69 -11.58 -10.78
CA VAL A 66 -0.78 -10.96 -11.75
C VAL A 66 -0.47 -11.88 -12.92
N GLN A 67 -0.38 -13.20 -12.68
CA GLN A 67 -0.26 -14.17 -13.77
C GLN A 67 -1.46 -14.10 -14.72
N LYS A 68 -2.69 -14.00 -14.18
CA LYS A 68 -3.91 -13.84 -14.99
C LYS A 68 -3.97 -12.48 -15.69
N LEU A 69 -3.56 -11.39 -15.03
CA LEU A 69 -3.46 -10.07 -15.65
C LEU A 69 -2.52 -10.08 -16.86
N ASN A 70 -1.41 -10.81 -16.78
CA ASN A 70 -0.43 -10.91 -17.84
C ASN A 70 -0.80 -11.92 -18.94
N HIS A 71 -1.81 -12.77 -18.73
CA HIS A 71 -2.21 -13.77 -19.72
C HIS A 71 -2.80 -13.08 -20.97
N GLY A 72 -2.22 -13.35 -22.13
CA GLY A 72 -2.66 -12.76 -23.40
C GLY A 72 -2.30 -11.27 -23.58
N GLN A 73 -1.58 -10.65 -22.64
CA GLN A 73 -1.15 -9.25 -22.72
C GLN A 73 0.33 -9.13 -23.11
N HIS A 74 0.66 -8.17 -23.95
CA HIS A 74 2.05 -7.83 -24.30
C HIS A 74 2.20 -6.31 -24.42
N PRO A 75 3.23 -5.70 -23.77
CA PRO A 75 4.19 -6.36 -22.87
C PRO A 75 3.58 -6.77 -21.54
N HIS A 76 4.09 -7.85 -20.93
CA HIS A 76 3.69 -8.27 -19.59
C HIS A 76 4.12 -7.23 -18.56
N HIS A 77 3.23 -6.90 -17.61
CA HIS A 77 3.56 -6.06 -16.47
C HIS A 77 4.66 -6.71 -15.61
N SER A 78 5.61 -5.90 -15.19
CA SER A 78 6.63 -6.28 -14.21
C SER A 78 5.97 -6.56 -12.87
N LEU A 79 6.45 -7.57 -12.15
CA LEU A 79 6.02 -7.85 -10.80
C LEU A 79 7.21 -7.71 -9.85
N ILE A 80 7.19 -6.66 -9.04
CA ILE A 80 8.21 -6.37 -8.04
C ILE A 80 7.57 -6.56 -6.66
N ARG A 81 8.07 -7.53 -5.90
CA ARG A 81 7.61 -7.83 -4.55
C ARG A 81 8.53 -7.17 -3.56
N ILE A 82 7.93 -6.45 -2.62
CA ILE A 82 8.62 -5.64 -1.64
C ILE A 82 8.15 -6.07 -0.26
N LYS A 83 9.07 -6.50 0.59
CA LYS A 83 8.79 -6.76 2.00
C LYS A 83 9.37 -5.63 2.84
N VAL A 84 8.53 -4.96 3.60
CA VAL A 84 8.91 -3.94 4.57
C VAL A 84 9.02 -4.59 5.94
N TRP A 85 10.19 -4.49 6.55
CA TRP A 85 10.50 -5.04 7.87
C TRP A 85 10.14 -4.02 8.97
N ASN A 86 9.99 -4.47 10.21
CA ASN A 86 9.63 -3.62 11.34
C ASN A 86 10.68 -2.54 11.65
N ASP A 87 11.91 -2.74 11.22
CA ASP A 87 13.02 -1.78 11.31
C ASP A 87 13.14 -0.88 10.08
N SER A 88 12.10 -0.83 9.25
CA SER A 88 12.01 -0.06 8.00
C SER A 88 12.94 -0.52 6.86
N ARG A 89 13.72 -1.58 7.03
CA ARG A 89 14.45 -2.19 5.91
C ARG A 89 13.47 -2.72 4.87
N MET A 90 13.88 -2.75 3.61
CA MET A 90 13.10 -3.31 2.51
C MET A 90 13.90 -4.35 1.74
N THR A 91 13.25 -5.45 1.41
CA THR A 91 13.80 -6.45 0.51
C THR A 91 12.94 -6.54 -0.75
N TYR A 92 13.59 -6.74 -1.90
CA TYR A 92 12.97 -6.70 -3.22
C TYR A 92 13.16 -8.01 -3.95
N ARG A 93 12.13 -8.45 -4.68
CA ARG A 93 12.20 -9.57 -5.63
C ARG A 93 11.50 -9.20 -6.92
N GLY A 94 12.15 -9.44 -8.03
CA GLY A 94 11.71 -9.04 -9.37
C GLY A 94 12.47 -7.82 -9.88
N HIS A 95 12.22 -7.46 -11.12
CA HIS A 95 12.87 -6.33 -11.80
C HIS A 95 11.88 -5.63 -12.71
N LEU A 96 12.12 -4.34 -12.92
CA LEU A 96 11.36 -3.54 -13.87
C LEU A 96 11.79 -3.91 -15.30
N LYS A 97 10.82 -4.28 -16.13
CA LYS A 97 11.05 -4.53 -17.56
C LYS A 97 11.13 -3.22 -18.33
N LEU A 98 11.98 -3.18 -19.33
CA LEU A 98 12.04 -2.04 -20.25
C LEU A 98 10.67 -1.84 -20.93
N LYS A 99 10.25 -0.57 -21.05
CA LYS A 99 8.97 -0.15 -21.66
C LYS A 99 7.69 -0.50 -20.87
N ASP A 100 7.77 -1.09 -19.68
CA ASP A 100 6.60 -1.30 -18.83
C ASP A 100 6.21 0.00 -18.13
N ARG A 101 5.12 0.61 -18.57
CA ARG A 101 4.62 1.86 -18.02
C ARG A 101 3.78 1.66 -16.77
N ASN A 102 3.19 0.47 -16.57
CA ASN A 102 2.36 0.15 -15.43
C ASN A 102 2.90 -1.07 -14.65
N PRO A 103 4.12 -0.96 -14.09
CA PRO A 103 4.67 -2.05 -13.28
C PRO A 103 3.83 -2.28 -12.03
N ILE A 104 3.77 -3.53 -11.59
CA ILE A 104 3.04 -3.94 -10.40
C ILE A 104 4.04 -4.07 -9.24
N PHE A 105 3.82 -3.28 -8.18
CA PHE A 105 4.57 -3.36 -6.93
C PHE A 105 3.67 -3.96 -5.86
N VAL A 106 4.07 -5.05 -5.25
CA VAL A 106 3.35 -5.63 -4.11
C VAL A 106 4.11 -5.33 -2.84
N VAL A 107 3.51 -4.54 -1.95
CA VAL A 107 4.12 -4.13 -0.68
C VAL A 107 3.52 -4.94 0.45
N GLY A 108 4.27 -5.92 0.96
CA GLY A 108 3.92 -6.72 2.13
C GLY A 108 4.70 -6.26 3.36
N PHE A 109 4.12 -6.45 4.54
CA PHE A 109 4.70 -6.02 5.81
C PHE A 109 5.11 -7.20 6.67
N GLN A 110 6.20 -7.09 7.41
CA GLN A 110 6.54 -8.07 8.44
C GLN A 110 5.45 -8.09 9.53
N ASN A 111 4.97 -6.92 9.97
CA ASN A 111 3.80 -6.80 10.81
C ASN A 111 2.53 -6.81 9.95
N ASN A 112 2.01 -7.98 9.64
CA ASN A 112 0.78 -8.19 8.86
C ASN A 112 -0.41 -8.64 9.71
N ARG A 113 -0.47 -8.23 10.98
CA ARG A 113 -1.52 -8.58 11.94
C ARG A 113 -2.74 -7.68 11.80
N ASP A 114 -3.87 -8.19 12.27
CA ASP A 114 -5.12 -7.44 12.38
C ASP A 114 -5.09 -6.36 13.46
N GLY A 115 -6.15 -5.58 13.47
CA GLY A 115 -6.44 -4.55 14.45
C GLY A 115 -5.97 -3.16 14.06
N TYR A 116 -6.77 -2.16 14.42
CA TYR A 116 -6.59 -0.78 13.95
C TYR A 116 -5.21 -0.19 14.28
N LYS A 117 -4.66 -0.53 15.47
CA LYS A 117 -3.29 -0.13 15.85
C LYS A 117 -2.23 -0.67 14.88
N ASN A 118 -2.39 -1.92 14.42
CA ASN A 118 -1.47 -2.52 13.45
C ASN A 118 -1.67 -1.94 12.06
N ILE A 119 -2.91 -1.67 11.63
CA ILE A 119 -3.22 -0.99 10.36
C ILE A 119 -2.53 0.37 10.30
N LYS A 120 -2.60 1.17 11.37
CA LYS A 120 -1.86 2.46 11.45
C LYS A 120 -0.35 2.28 11.35
N LYS A 121 0.23 1.26 11.98
CA LYS A 121 1.66 0.94 11.84
C LYS A 121 2.01 0.52 10.41
N GLN A 122 1.18 -0.31 9.78
CA GLN A 122 1.37 -0.72 8.38
C GLN A 122 1.29 0.47 7.42
N ALA A 123 0.38 1.41 7.66
CA ALA A 123 0.29 2.64 6.88
C ALA A 123 1.54 3.53 7.04
N ALA A 124 2.12 3.62 8.24
CA ALA A 124 3.39 4.30 8.45
C ALA A 124 4.56 3.59 7.74
N MET A 125 4.59 2.25 7.76
CA MET A 125 5.56 1.45 6.99
C MET A 125 5.37 1.63 5.48
N PHE A 126 4.13 1.71 5.02
CA PHE A 126 3.82 2.00 3.62
C PHE A 126 4.28 3.41 3.22
N ASN A 127 4.05 4.40 4.06
CA ASN A 127 4.56 5.76 3.86
C ASN A 127 6.08 5.80 3.68
N ALA A 128 6.84 5.12 4.54
CA ALA A 128 8.28 4.99 4.40
C ALA A 128 8.68 4.28 3.09
N ALA A 129 7.94 3.22 2.71
CA ALA A 129 8.17 2.53 1.45
C ALA A 129 7.90 3.44 0.24
N MET A 130 6.86 4.26 0.26
CA MET A 130 6.55 5.19 -0.83
C MET A 130 7.67 6.21 -1.08
N THR A 131 8.29 6.75 -0.02
CA THR A 131 9.45 7.63 -0.15
C THR A 131 10.57 6.95 -0.93
N VAL A 132 10.97 5.74 -0.53
CA VAL A 132 12.06 5.00 -1.19
C VAL A 132 11.70 4.57 -2.61
N LEU A 133 10.45 4.17 -2.85
CA LEU A 133 10.00 3.77 -4.19
C LEU A 133 9.99 4.95 -5.16
N ARG A 134 9.55 6.13 -4.71
CA ARG A 134 9.60 7.35 -5.53
C ARG A 134 11.03 7.75 -5.88
N GLU A 135 11.95 7.72 -4.93
CA GLU A 135 13.37 8.00 -5.19
C GLU A 135 13.95 7.00 -6.20
N LYS A 136 13.65 5.71 -6.01
CA LYS A 136 14.20 4.64 -6.85
C LYS A 136 13.64 4.61 -8.26
N TYR A 137 12.35 4.85 -8.45
CA TYR A 137 11.64 4.65 -9.71
C TYR A 137 11.10 5.94 -10.34
N SER A 138 11.23 7.08 -9.67
CA SER A 138 10.95 8.44 -10.17
C SER A 138 9.54 8.63 -10.75
N PHE A 139 8.48 8.11 -10.10
CA PHE A 139 7.10 8.33 -10.51
C PHE A 139 6.43 9.45 -9.71
N THR A 140 5.48 10.16 -10.35
CA THR A 140 4.70 11.26 -9.76
C THR A 140 3.24 10.90 -9.57
N SER A 141 2.77 9.82 -10.21
CA SER A 141 1.41 9.30 -10.01
C SER A 141 1.43 7.78 -9.87
N PHE A 142 0.43 7.24 -9.21
CA PHE A 142 0.26 5.80 -9.04
C PHE A 142 -1.20 5.42 -8.88
N LYS A 143 -1.49 4.12 -9.05
CA LYS A 143 -2.78 3.51 -8.80
C LYS A 143 -2.63 2.47 -7.68
N GLY A 144 -3.67 2.31 -6.87
CA GLY A 144 -3.64 1.41 -5.72
C GLY A 144 -4.61 0.24 -5.82
N LEU A 145 -4.19 -0.90 -5.26
CA LEU A 145 -5.06 -2.01 -5.00
C LEU A 145 -4.86 -2.52 -3.57
N GLY A 146 -5.94 -2.54 -2.78
CA GLY A 146 -5.94 -3.07 -1.42
C GLY A 146 -6.85 -4.28 -1.28
N HIS A 147 -6.35 -5.40 -0.76
CA HIS A 147 -7.19 -6.55 -0.39
C HIS A 147 -7.36 -6.60 1.12
N SER A 148 -8.61 -6.76 1.59
CA SER A 148 -8.89 -6.87 3.02
C SER A 148 -8.30 -5.68 3.81
N ASN A 149 -7.48 -5.90 4.83
CA ASN A 149 -6.78 -4.84 5.56
C ASN A 149 -5.94 -3.93 4.67
N GLY A 150 -5.53 -4.37 3.48
CA GLY A 150 -4.80 -3.53 2.53
C GLY A 150 -5.56 -2.28 2.11
N GLY A 151 -6.89 -2.35 1.98
CA GLY A 151 -7.74 -1.18 1.73
C GLY A 151 -7.79 -0.22 2.93
N LEU A 152 -7.79 -0.77 4.16
CA LEU A 152 -7.74 0.04 5.39
C LEU A 152 -6.40 0.76 5.54
N VAL A 153 -5.29 0.09 5.17
CA VAL A 153 -3.95 0.71 5.12
C VAL A 153 -3.93 1.87 4.13
N TYR A 154 -4.55 1.69 2.95
CA TYR A 154 -4.69 2.78 1.97
C TYR A 154 -5.50 3.94 2.52
N THR A 155 -6.62 3.68 3.21
CA THR A 155 -7.44 4.75 3.80
C THR A 155 -6.63 5.60 4.78
N VAL A 156 -5.89 4.95 5.70
CA VAL A 156 -4.99 5.67 6.62
C VAL A 156 -3.92 6.45 5.85
N PHE A 157 -3.29 5.85 4.84
CA PHE A 157 -2.24 6.51 4.05
C PHE A 157 -2.77 7.76 3.34
N LEU A 158 -3.92 7.66 2.69
CA LEU A 158 -4.55 8.77 1.98
C LEU A 158 -4.88 9.94 2.92
N GLN A 159 -5.40 9.63 4.11
CA GLN A 159 -5.84 10.64 5.07
C GLN A 159 -4.69 11.26 5.90
N GLN A 160 -3.60 10.53 6.11
CA GLN A 160 -2.55 10.96 7.05
C GLN A 160 -1.19 11.24 6.41
N TYR A 161 -0.90 10.65 5.26
CA TYR A 161 0.46 10.66 4.73
C TYR A 161 0.59 11.20 3.31
N LEU A 162 -0.40 11.00 2.42
CA LEU A 162 -0.26 11.34 1.01
C LEU A 162 0.06 12.82 0.80
N ALA A 163 -0.54 13.72 1.57
CA ALA A 163 -0.30 15.16 1.48
C ALA A 163 1.17 15.56 1.78
N ASN A 164 1.91 14.71 2.50
CA ASN A 164 3.34 14.93 2.80
C ASN A 164 4.26 14.58 1.61
N HIS A 165 3.74 13.93 0.57
CA HIS A 165 4.46 13.59 -0.65
C HIS A 165 4.19 14.62 -1.74
N SER A 166 4.83 15.79 -1.67
CA SER A 166 4.66 16.85 -2.68
C SER A 166 4.81 16.32 -4.11
N GLY A 167 3.86 16.66 -4.99
CA GLY A 167 3.85 16.23 -6.38
C GLY A 167 3.62 14.72 -6.58
N LEU A 168 3.04 14.02 -5.60
CA LEU A 168 2.59 12.63 -5.76
C LEU A 168 1.06 12.60 -5.79
N GLU A 169 0.51 11.99 -6.82
CA GLU A 169 -0.92 11.84 -7.00
C GLU A 169 -1.34 10.37 -6.98
N MET A 170 -2.45 10.07 -6.34
CA MET A 170 -3.13 8.80 -6.46
C MET A 170 -4.42 8.98 -7.24
N GLU A 171 -4.48 8.40 -8.46
CA GLU A 171 -5.61 8.59 -9.35
C GLU A 171 -6.76 7.63 -9.07
N LYS A 172 -6.42 6.35 -8.87
CA LYS A 172 -7.40 5.26 -8.73
C LYS A 172 -7.05 4.36 -7.56
N LEU A 173 -8.04 4.01 -6.76
CA LEU A 173 -7.96 3.00 -5.71
C LEU A 173 -8.99 1.91 -5.96
N LEU A 174 -8.57 0.66 -6.03
CA LEU A 174 -9.44 -0.50 -6.04
C LEU A 174 -9.27 -1.25 -4.72
N THR A 175 -10.37 -1.49 -4.01
CA THR A 175 -10.36 -2.29 -2.78
C THR A 175 -11.19 -3.56 -2.94
N ILE A 176 -10.72 -4.66 -2.38
CA ILE A 176 -11.34 -5.98 -2.50
C ILE A 176 -11.62 -6.52 -1.09
N GLY A 177 -12.88 -6.65 -0.71
CA GLY A 177 -13.29 -7.22 0.57
C GLY A 177 -12.71 -6.49 1.79
N SER A 178 -12.59 -5.16 1.76
CA SER A 178 -11.99 -4.38 2.85
C SER A 178 -12.99 -4.14 3.98
N PRO A 179 -12.69 -4.59 5.24
CA PRO A 179 -13.64 -4.56 6.34
C PRO A 179 -13.66 -3.20 7.06
N TYR A 180 -14.25 -2.18 6.47
CA TYR A 180 -14.26 -0.81 7.02
C TYR A 180 -14.96 -0.70 8.39
N ASN A 181 -15.90 -1.60 8.68
CA ASN A 181 -16.56 -1.69 9.98
C ASN A 181 -16.22 -2.99 10.76
N LEU A 182 -15.09 -3.61 10.43
CA LEU A 182 -14.61 -4.86 11.02
C LEU A 182 -15.70 -5.96 11.04
N ASN A 183 -16.02 -6.50 12.21
CA ASN A 183 -16.98 -7.60 12.38
C ASN A 183 -18.44 -7.13 12.61
N LYS A 184 -18.70 -5.82 12.49
CA LYS A 184 -20.05 -5.31 12.72
C LYS A 184 -20.96 -5.62 11.54
N LYS A 185 -22.18 -6.08 11.83
CA LYS A 185 -23.20 -6.41 10.84
C LYS A 185 -24.06 -5.21 10.48
N GLU A 186 -24.17 -4.24 11.39
CA GLU A 186 -24.96 -3.04 11.18
C GLU A 186 -24.03 -1.83 10.96
N VAL A 187 -24.32 -1.05 9.95
CA VAL A 187 -23.56 0.16 9.61
C VAL A 187 -23.75 1.24 10.69
N SER A 188 -24.87 1.20 11.41
CA SER A 188 -25.16 2.10 12.53
C SER A 188 -24.30 1.82 13.78
N ASP A 189 -23.81 0.60 13.96
CA ASP A 189 -22.90 0.20 15.05
C ASP A 189 -21.45 0.34 14.57
N ARG A 190 -20.93 1.57 14.59
CA ARG A 190 -19.61 1.89 14.06
C ARG A 190 -18.48 1.58 15.02
N VAL A 191 -17.44 0.93 14.52
CA VAL A 191 -16.20 0.78 15.29
C VAL A 191 -15.40 2.09 15.31
N PRO A 192 -14.55 2.32 16.34
CA PRO A 192 -13.73 3.55 16.43
C PRO A 192 -12.86 3.80 15.17
N MET A 193 -12.46 2.75 14.47
CA MET A 193 -11.71 2.87 13.20
C MET A 193 -12.56 3.53 12.11
N LEU A 194 -13.81 3.11 11.94
CA LEU A 194 -14.71 3.69 10.95
C LEU A 194 -15.03 5.15 11.29
N GLU A 195 -15.27 5.45 12.56
CA GLU A 195 -15.49 6.84 13.02
C GLU A 195 -14.28 7.72 12.73
N ASP A 196 -13.07 7.24 12.97
CA ASP A 196 -11.84 7.97 12.66
C ASP A 196 -11.72 8.22 11.14
N PHE A 197 -12.03 7.23 10.30
CA PHE A 197 -12.03 7.39 8.85
C PHE A 197 -13.06 8.40 8.35
N VAL A 198 -14.27 8.37 8.89
CA VAL A 198 -15.35 9.33 8.56
C VAL A 198 -14.98 10.74 9.01
N THR A 199 -14.43 10.89 10.21
CA THR A 199 -13.98 12.19 10.74
C THR A 199 -12.89 12.82 9.87
N ASN A 200 -12.02 12.01 9.27
CA ASN A 200 -10.91 12.49 8.44
C ASN A 200 -11.19 12.44 6.93
N GLN A 201 -12.44 12.21 6.49
CA GLN A 201 -12.77 12.03 5.07
C GLN A 201 -12.43 13.27 4.19
N ASP A 202 -12.43 14.47 4.74
CA ASP A 202 -12.09 15.70 4.01
C ASP A 202 -10.59 15.82 3.67
N LYS A 203 -9.76 14.92 4.20
CA LYS A 203 -8.33 14.78 3.85
C LYS A 203 -8.08 13.87 2.64
N LEU A 204 -9.11 13.23 2.09
CA LEU A 204 -9.01 12.41 0.90
C LEU A 204 -8.73 13.26 -0.34
N PRO A 205 -7.92 12.75 -1.30
CA PRO A 205 -7.70 13.47 -2.56
C PRO A 205 -9.01 13.60 -3.34
N GLN A 206 -9.42 14.82 -3.67
CA GLN A 206 -10.70 15.07 -4.34
C GLN A 206 -10.78 14.45 -5.74
N GLN A 207 -9.64 14.30 -6.43
CA GLN A 207 -9.56 13.70 -7.76
C GLN A 207 -9.56 12.15 -7.76
N LEU A 208 -9.50 11.53 -6.58
CA LEU A 208 -9.44 10.07 -6.45
C LEU A 208 -10.71 9.42 -7.00
N GLN A 209 -10.53 8.35 -7.79
CA GLN A 209 -11.59 7.43 -8.18
C GLN A 209 -11.46 6.14 -7.35
N HIS A 210 -12.53 5.69 -6.72
CA HIS A 210 -12.53 4.49 -5.89
C HIS A 210 -13.53 3.44 -6.41
N LEU A 211 -13.02 2.21 -6.60
CA LEU A 211 -13.84 1.03 -6.87
C LEU A 211 -13.73 0.06 -5.69
N SER A 212 -14.85 -0.20 -5.02
CA SER A 212 -14.96 -1.18 -3.95
C SER A 212 -15.57 -2.47 -4.47
N ILE A 213 -14.85 -3.58 -4.35
CA ILE A 213 -15.35 -4.91 -4.73
C ILE A 213 -15.70 -5.68 -3.46
N LEU A 214 -16.93 -6.15 -3.38
CA LEU A 214 -17.39 -7.01 -2.29
C LEU A 214 -17.78 -8.40 -2.84
N GLY A 215 -17.45 -9.44 -2.08
CA GLY A 215 -17.77 -10.82 -2.41
C GLY A 215 -19.02 -11.30 -1.67
N ILE A 216 -19.88 -12.06 -2.34
CA ILE A 216 -20.95 -12.84 -1.71
C ILE A 216 -20.70 -14.31 -2.03
N PHE A 217 -20.04 -15.00 -1.14
CA PHE A 217 -19.77 -16.43 -1.21
C PHE A 217 -20.90 -17.23 -0.58
N PHE A 218 -21.35 -16.78 0.61
CA PHE A 218 -22.41 -17.42 1.36
C PHE A 218 -23.17 -16.39 2.19
N ARG A 219 -24.52 -16.35 2.11
CA ARG A 219 -25.38 -15.38 2.81
C ARG A 219 -24.93 -13.94 2.54
N ASP A 220 -24.42 -13.26 3.58
CA ASP A 220 -24.23 -11.80 3.58
C ASP A 220 -22.74 -11.40 3.55
N GLY A 221 -21.87 -12.17 2.89
CA GLY A 221 -20.45 -11.83 2.79
C GLY A 221 -19.61 -12.85 2.06
N ASP A 222 -18.31 -12.61 2.05
CA ASP A 222 -17.32 -13.42 1.33
C ASP A 222 -16.79 -14.62 2.15
N GLY A 223 -17.43 -14.93 3.27
CA GLY A 223 -17.04 -16.01 4.19
C GLY A 223 -16.10 -15.56 5.31
N ILE A 224 -15.53 -14.36 5.25
CA ILE A 224 -14.69 -13.75 6.29
C ILE A 224 -15.19 -12.35 6.64
N VAL A 225 -15.48 -11.52 5.64
CA VAL A 225 -15.95 -10.15 5.80
C VAL A 225 -17.42 -10.06 5.47
N HIS A 226 -18.19 -9.45 6.37
CA HIS A 226 -19.61 -9.21 6.17
C HIS A 226 -19.81 -8.11 5.13
N ARG A 227 -20.84 -8.24 4.30
CA ARG A 227 -21.19 -7.30 3.25
C ARG A 227 -21.28 -5.87 3.77
N SER A 228 -22.05 -5.64 4.84
CA SER A 228 -22.25 -4.31 5.43
C SER A 228 -20.94 -3.65 5.89
N SER A 229 -19.94 -4.47 6.29
CA SER A 229 -18.63 -3.95 6.68
C SER A 229 -17.84 -3.42 5.48
N VAL A 230 -17.99 -4.02 4.29
CA VAL A 230 -17.40 -3.49 3.06
C VAL A 230 -18.16 -2.25 2.59
N GLU A 231 -19.50 -2.29 2.58
CA GLU A 231 -20.38 -1.18 2.20
C GLU A 231 -20.22 0.06 3.11
N ALA A 232 -19.77 -0.11 4.35
CA ALA A 232 -19.43 1.00 5.24
C ALA A 232 -18.33 1.92 4.66
N GLY A 233 -17.56 1.45 3.67
CA GLY A 233 -16.64 2.27 2.91
C GLY A 233 -17.32 3.44 2.20
N SER A 234 -18.58 3.32 1.82
CA SER A 234 -19.35 4.41 1.22
C SER A 234 -19.46 5.64 2.12
N LEU A 235 -19.48 5.46 3.44
CA LEU A 235 -19.52 6.55 4.41
C LEU A 235 -18.23 7.39 4.41
N ILE A 236 -17.13 6.80 3.95
CA ILE A 236 -15.80 7.43 3.91
C ILE A 236 -15.60 8.16 2.59
N TYR A 237 -15.98 7.51 1.47
CA TYR A 237 -15.57 7.94 0.14
C TYR A 237 -16.66 8.66 -0.66
N LYS A 238 -17.94 8.27 -0.50
CA LYS A 238 -19.04 8.80 -1.33
C LYS A 238 -19.25 10.31 -1.10
N GLY A 239 -19.21 11.08 -2.18
CA GLY A 239 -19.37 12.53 -2.12
C GLY A 239 -18.15 13.30 -1.60
N LYS A 240 -17.01 12.63 -1.35
CA LYS A 240 -15.75 13.23 -0.88
C LYS A 240 -14.62 13.15 -1.89
N ILE A 241 -14.78 12.32 -2.89
CA ILE A 241 -13.81 12.07 -3.97
C ILE A 241 -14.51 12.14 -5.33
N ALA A 242 -13.76 12.12 -6.42
CA ALA A 242 -14.30 12.26 -7.78
C ALA A 242 -15.36 11.19 -8.11
N SER A 243 -15.12 9.94 -7.71
CA SER A 243 -16.12 8.87 -7.85
C SER A 243 -15.93 7.75 -6.83
N HIS A 244 -17.05 7.17 -6.38
CA HIS A 244 -17.07 5.95 -5.58
C HIS A 244 -18.09 4.99 -6.20
N ARG A 245 -17.64 3.80 -6.55
CA ARG A 245 -18.45 2.76 -7.16
C ARG A 245 -18.25 1.44 -6.40
N GLU A 246 -19.33 0.68 -6.24
CA GLU A 246 -19.31 -0.64 -5.60
C GLU A 246 -19.74 -1.71 -6.60
N VAL A 247 -19.07 -2.85 -6.59
CA VAL A 247 -19.36 -4.01 -7.42
C VAL A 247 -19.45 -5.24 -6.56
N VAL A 248 -20.53 -6.00 -6.73
CA VAL A 248 -20.79 -7.27 -6.04
C VAL A 248 -20.37 -8.43 -6.92
N ILE A 249 -19.51 -9.30 -6.41
CA ILE A 249 -19.12 -10.56 -7.04
C ILE A 249 -19.76 -11.71 -6.27
N THR A 250 -20.45 -12.61 -6.95
CA THR A 250 -21.18 -13.71 -6.33
C THR A 250 -20.62 -15.09 -6.73
N GLY A 251 -20.94 -16.12 -5.93
CA GLY A 251 -20.63 -17.51 -6.24
C GLY A 251 -19.38 -18.05 -5.54
N LYS A 252 -19.01 -19.30 -5.88
CA LYS A 252 -17.92 -20.03 -5.18
C LYS A 252 -16.57 -19.32 -5.21
N ALA A 253 -16.24 -18.64 -6.30
CA ALA A 253 -14.99 -17.88 -6.44
C ALA A 253 -15.04 -16.49 -5.78
N ALA A 254 -16.16 -16.12 -5.15
CA ALA A 254 -16.29 -14.88 -4.37
C ALA A 254 -15.86 -15.01 -2.89
N HIS A 255 -15.36 -16.20 -2.46
CA HIS A 255 -14.78 -16.38 -1.15
C HIS A 255 -13.58 -15.44 -0.96
N HIS A 256 -13.44 -14.85 0.22
CA HIS A 256 -12.44 -13.82 0.56
C HIS A 256 -11.03 -14.10 0.04
N SER A 257 -10.54 -15.31 0.28
CA SER A 257 -9.20 -15.72 -0.17
C SER A 257 -9.10 -15.96 -1.67
N SER A 258 -10.20 -16.23 -2.35
CA SER A 258 -10.26 -16.50 -3.80
C SER A 258 -10.59 -15.24 -4.60
N LEU A 259 -11.23 -14.28 -3.98
CA LEU A 259 -11.78 -13.08 -4.62
C LEU A 259 -10.72 -12.29 -5.43
N PRO A 260 -9.49 -12.03 -4.97
CA PRO A 260 -8.51 -11.28 -5.76
C PRO A 260 -8.11 -11.94 -7.08
N GLN A 261 -8.19 -13.28 -7.21
CA GLN A 261 -7.88 -14.02 -8.43
C GLN A 261 -9.13 -14.53 -9.18
N ASN A 262 -10.32 -14.11 -8.79
CA ASN A 262 -11.57 -14.33 -9.52
C ASN A 262 -11.49 -13.65 -10.90
N GLU A 263 -11.95 -14.31 -11.97
CA GLU A 263 -11.86 -13.77 -13.34
C GLU A 263 -12.56 -12.42 -13.50
N GLN A 264 -13.77 -12.28 -12.97
CA GLN A 264 -14.51 -11.02 -13.00
C GLN A 264 -13.76 -9.90 -12.28
N VAL A 265 -13.08 -10.20 -11.16
CA VAL A 265 -12.23 -9.22 -10.44
C VAL A 265 -11.00 -8.86 -11.28
N VAL A 266 -10.38 -9.83 -11.94
CA VAL A 266 -9.23 -9.58 -12.83
C VAL A 266 -9.65 -8.69 -14.01
N ASP A 267 -10.84 -8.89 -14.57
CA ASP A 267 -11.37 -8.04 -15.65
C ASP A 267 -11.67 -6.61 -15.15
N LEU A 268 -12.24 -6.46 -13.95
CA LEU A 268 -12.43 -5.15 -13.32
C LEU A 268 -11.13 -4.43 -13.05
N ILE A 269 -10.06 -5.16 -12.67
CA ILE A 269 -8.72 -4.59 -12.49
C ILE A 269 -8.18 -4.09 -13.84
N ARG A 270 -8.35 -4.85 -14.93
CA ARG A 270 -7.95 -4.41 -16.28
C ARG A 270 -8.69 -3.14 -16.68
N GLU A 271 -10.01 -3.15 -16.57
CA GLU A 271 -10.85 -2.01 -16.93
C GLU A 271 -10.51 -0.76 -16.10
N PHE A 272 -10.44 -0.92 -14.78
CA PHE A 272 -10.34 0.22 -13.88
C PHE A 272 -8.92 0.71 -13.67
N LEU A 273 -7.94 -0.17 -13.50
CA LEU A 273 -6.56 0.23 -13.20
C LEU A 273 -5.66 0.29 -14.44
N LEU A 274 -5.94 -0.45 -15.51
CA LEU A 274 -5.09 -0.49 -16.69
C LEU A 274 -5.70 0.23 -17.91
N GLY A 275 -7.01 0.48 -17.88
CA GLY A 275 -7.76 1.29 -18.86
C GLY A 275 -7.73 2.77 -18.46
#